data_fb47b994884c28f3c25462055a8e46af
#
_entry.id   fb47b994884c28f3c25462055a8e46af
#
_cell.length_a   1.000
_cell.length_b   1.000
_cell.length_c   1.000
_cell.angle_alpha   90.00
_cell.angle_beta   90.00
_cell.angle_gamma   90.00
#
_symmetry.space_group_name_H-M   'P 1'
#
loop_
_entity.id
_entity.type
_entity.pdbx_description
1 polymer ?
#
loop_
_entity_poly.entity_id
_entity_poly.type
_entity_poly.pdbx_seq_one_letter_code
_entity_poly.pdbx_strand_id
1 'polypeptide(L)' 'MNEYVWETCEELDKKIADRVRLIRKRRSISQEKLSKISNVSLGSIKRFETTGQISLLSLTKIAVALNIADDLRNIFTEI' A
#
# COMPACT_ATOMS: atom_id res chain seq x y z
N MET A 1 -11.43 -21.95 -10.51
CA MET A 1 -11.98 -20.95 -9.84
C MET A 1 -11.25 -20.55 -8.65
N ASN A 2 -11.52 -19.59 -8.09
CA ASN A 2 -10.58 -19.10 -7.22
C ASN A 2 -10.99 -19.21 -5.78
N GLU A 3 -9.99 -19.32 -4.97
CA GLU A 3 -10.14 -19.48 -3.56
C GLU A 3 -10.55 -18.16 -2.88
N TYR A 4 -10.67 -17.07 -3.65
CA TYR A 4 -10.96 -15.75 -3.10
C TYR A 4 -12.45 -15.40 -3.11
N VAL A 5 -13.30 -16.37 -3.45
CA VAL A 5 -14.74 -16.17 -3.49
C VAL A 5 -15.29 -15.61 -2.18
N TRP A 6 -14.69 -16.00 -1.07
CA TRP A 6 -15.17 -15.59 0.26
C TRP A 6 -14.54 -14.32 0.79
N GLU A 7 -13.59 -13.77 0.07
CA GLU A 7 -12.88 -12.57 0.51
C GLU A 7 -13.67 -11.34 0.12
N THR A 8 -13.85 -10.41 1.05
CA THR A 8 -14.46 -9.11 0.72
C THR A 8 -13.43 -8.19 0.08
N CYS A 9 -13.92 -7.14 -0.58
CA CYS A 9 -13.03 -6.14 -1.15
C CYS A 9 -12.21 -5.47 -0.06
N GLU A 10 -12.83 -5.19 1.08
CA GLU A 10 -12.14 -4.57 2.22
C GLU A 10 -11.04 -5.46 2.77
N GLU A 11 -11.29 -6.77 2.82
CA GLU A 11 -10.27 -7.72 3.27
C GLU A 11 -9.10 -7.77 2.31
N LEU A 12 -9.36 -7.71 1.01
CA LEU A 12 -8.28 -7.67 0.02
C LEU A 12 -7.47 -6.39 0.16
N ASP A 13 -8.14 -5.25 0.32
CA ASP A 13 -7.46 -3.98 0.51
C ASP A 13 -6.56 -4.02 1.75
N LYS A 14 -7.05 -4.61 2.84
CA LYS A 14 -6.26 -4.72 4.06
C LYS A 14 -5.05 -5.61 3.87
N LYS A 15 -5.17 -6.67 3.10
CA LYS A 15 -4.02 -7.54 2.79
C LYS A 15 -2.96 -6.78 1.98
N ILE A 16 -3.39 -5.94 1.05
CA ILE A 16 -2.46 -5.10 0.29
C ILE A 16 -1.75 -4.13 1.23
N ALA A 17 -2.51 -3.49 2.12
CA ALA A 17 -1.95 -2.56 3.09
C ALA A 17 -0.94 -3.25 4.02
N ASP A 18 -1.23 -4.48 4.45
CA ASP A 18 -0.32 -5.25 5.30
C ASP A 18 0.99 -5.54 4.59
N ARG A 19 0.94 -5.83 3.29
CA ARG A 19 2.16 -6.06 2.50
C ARG A 19 3.00 -4.79 2.39
N VAL A 20 2.37 -3.66 2.14
CA VAL A 20 3.07 -2.38 2.07
C VAL A 20 3.70 -2.03 3.42
N ARG A 21 2.95 -2.24 4.51
CA ARG A 21 3.47 -2.02 5.85
C ARG A 21 4.68 -2.90 6.15
N LEU A 22 4.65 -4.15 5.73
CA LEU A 22 5.77 -5.07 5.93
C LEU A 22 7.01 -4.58 5.19
N ILE A 23 6.84 -4.13 3.95
CA ILE A 23 7.95 -3.57 3.16
C ILE A 23 8.53 -2.36 3.86
N ARG A 24 7.66 -1.45 4.34
CA ARG A 24 8.11 -0.27 5.08
C ARG A 24 8.97 -0.66 6.27
N LYS A 25 8.49 -1.62 7.05
CA LYS A 25 9.20 -2.08 8.25
C LYS A 25 10.54 -2.74 7.92
N ARG A 26 10.57 -3.53 6.85
CA ARG A 26 11.81 -4.18 6.42
C ARG A 26 12.87 -3.16 6.01
N ARG A 27 12.46 -1.99 5.57
CA ARG A 27 13.37 -0.91 5.22
C ARG A 27 13.66 0.02 6.39
N SER A 28 13.18 -0.33 7.58
CA SER A 28 13.39 0.44 8.80
C SER A 28 12.90 1.89 8.66
N ILE A 29 11.79 2.08 7.96
CA ILE A 29 11.19 3.39 7.76
C ILE A 29 9.98 3.53 8.67
N SER A 30 9.96 4.57 9.52
CA SER A 30 8.80 4.86 10.35
C SER A 30 7.67 5.43 9.50
N GLN A 31 6.45 5.43 10.05
CA GLN A 31 5.32 6.06 9.37
C GLN A 31 5.59 7.56 9.16
N GLU A 32 6.20 8.21 10.15
CA GLU A 32 6.54 9.63 10.05
C GLU A 32 7.54 9.88 8.92
N LYS A 33 8.56 9.03 8.83
CA LYS A 33 9.54 9.16 7.76
C LYS A 33 8.89 8.92 6.41
N LEU A 34 8.03 7.90 6.31
CA LEU A 34 7.32 7.63 5.05
C LEU A 34 6.47 8.83 4.65
N SER A 35 5.80 9.46 5.61
CA SER A 35 5.02 10.66 5.33
C SER A 35 5.88 11.74 4.69
N LYS A 36 7.07 11.97 5.23
CA LYS A 36 7.98 12.99 4.70
C LYS A 36 8.47 12.68 3.30
N ILE A 37 8.90 11.45 3.06
CA ILE A 37 9.51 11.11 1.77
C ILE A 37 8.47 10.87 0.69
N SER A 38 7.23 10.51 1.05
CA SER A 38 6.17 10.25 0.08
C SER A 38 5.29 11.46 -0.17
N ASN A 39 5.34 12.44 0.71
CA ASN A 39 4.42 13.59 0.68
C ASN A 39 2.96 13.16 0.84
N VAL A 40 2.73 12.08 1.56
CA VAL A 40 1.40 11.61 1.96
C VAL A 40 1.26 11.90 3.45
N SER A 41 0.10 12.43 3.87
CA SER A 41 -0.07 12.81 5.27
C SER A 41 0.06 11.59 6.19
N LEU A 42 0.57 11.82 7.40
CA LEU A 42 0.72 10.77 8.39
C LEU A 42 -0.62 10.12 8.71
N GLY A 43 -1.68 10.92 8.81
CA GLY A 43 -3.02 10.39 9.05
C GLY A 43 -3.48 9.43 7.96
N SER A 44 -3.19 9.76 6.70
CA SER A 44 -3.53 8.90 5.56
C SER A 44 -2.75 7.59 5.61
N ILE A 45 -1.47 7.65 5.97
CA ILE A 45 -0.64 6.44 6.09
C ILE A 45 -1.17 5.55 7.20
N LYS A 46 -1.45 6.13 8.37
CA LYS A 46 -1.98 5.36 9.50
C LYS A 46 -3.32 4.71 9.16
N ARG A 47 -4.20 5.46 8.50
CA ARG A 47 -5.51 4.94 8.10
C ARG A 47 -5.34 3.81 7.09
N PHE A 48 -4.47 3.99 6.10
CA PHE A 48 -4.22 2.96 5.10
C PHE A 48 -3.71 1.67 5.76
N GLU A 49 -2.73 1.78 6.65
CA GLU A 49 -2.15 0.60 7.29
C GLU A 49 -3.14 -0.10 8.22
N THR A 50 -4.14 0.62 8.70
CA THR A 50 -5.16 0.05 9.60
C THR A 50 -6.33 -0.52 8.81
N THR A 51 -6.79 0.14 7.76
CA THR A 51 -8.03 -0.19 7.09
C THR A 51 -7.87 -0.64 5.63
N GLY A 52 -6.76 -0.34 5.01
CA GLY A 52 -6.57 -0.57 3.58
C GLY A 52 -7.10 0.55 2.71
N GLN A 53 -7.67 1.61 3.31
CA GLN A 53 -8.29 2.69 2.52
C GLN A 53 -7.29 3.77 2.19
N ILE A 54 -7.15 4.06 0.91
CA ILE A 54 -6.23 5.09 0.42
C ILE A 54 -6.63 5.42 -1.02
N SER A 55 -6.33 6.64 -1.46
CA SER A 55 -6.48 6.95 -2.87
C SER A 55 -5.37 6.26 -3.67
N LEU A 56 -5.66 5.96 -4.92
CA LEU A 56 -4.64 5.38 -5.80
C LEU A 56 -3.42 6.29 -5.92
N LEU A 57 -3.65 7.60 -6.01
CA LEU A 57 -2.53 8.54 -6.10
C LEU A 57 -1.63 8.47 -4.87
N SER A 58 -2.23 8.45 -3.68
CA SER A 58 -1.43 8.37 -2.45
C SER A 58 -0.69 7.03 -2.36
N LEU A 59 -1.32 5.93 -2.77
CA LEU A 59 -0.65 4.63 -2.80
C LEU A 59 0.54 4.67 -3.76
N THR A 60 0.38 5.31 -4.92
CA THR A 60 1.48 5.45 -5.87
C THR A 60 2.62 6.24 -5.28
N LYS A 61 2.33 7.34 -4.56
CA LYS A 61 3.37 8.12 -3.89
C LYS A 61 4.14 7.29 -2.86
N ILE A 62 3.41 6.47 -2.11
CA ILE A 62 4.03 5.56 -1.13
C ILE A 62 4.92 4.54 -1.85
N ALA A 63 4.43 3.97 -2.94
CA ALA A 63 5.17 2.97 -3.69
C ALA A 63 6.46 3.55 -4.27
N VAL A 64 6.41 4.77 -4.79
CA VAL A 64 7.61 5.45 -5.27
C VAL A 64 8.60 5.68 -4.13
N ALA A 65 8.11 6.16 -2.99
CA ALA A 65 8.96 6.41 -1.82
C ALA A 65 9.62 5.14 -1.30
N LEU A 66 8.92 4.01 -1.38
CA LEU A 66 9.47 2.71 -0.96
C LEU A 66 10.22 1.98 -2.06
N ASN A 67 10.33 2.58 -3.24
CA ASN A 67 11.02 2.00 -4.38
C ASN A 67 10.39 0.69 -4.87
N ILE A 68 9.07 0.63 -4.85
CA ILE A 68 8.30 -0.51 -5.35
C ILE A 68 7.30 -0.08 -6.43
N ALA A 69 7.57 1.03 -7.10
CA ALA A 69 6.67 1.54 -8.15
C ALA A 69 6.47 0.52 -9.28
N ASP A 70 7.45 -0.34 -9.54
CA ASP A 70 7.31 -1.35 -10.59
C ASP A 70 6.19 -2.34 -10.28
N ASP A 71 5.92 -2.62 -9.00
CA ASP A 71 4.81 -3.49 -8.65
C ASP A 71 3.48 -2.89 -9.10
N LEU A 72 3.32 -1.58 -8.98
CA LEU A 72 2.12 -0.91 -9.48
C LEU A 72 2.13 -0.80 -11.01
N ARG A 73 3.30 -0.54 -11.59
CA ARG A 73 3.43 -0.42 -13.04
C ARG A 73 3.03 -1.70 -13.75
N ASN A 74 3.27 -2.84 -13.10
CA ASN A 74 3.00 -4.16 -13.67
C ASN A 74 1.68 -4.77 -13.23
N ILE A 75 0.88 -4.03 -12.48
CA ILE A 75 -0.41 -4.52 -12.03
C ILE A 75 -1.37 -4.59 -13.23
N PHE A 76 -2.19 -5.65 -13.28
CA PHE A 76 -3.17 -5.84 -14.35
C PHE A 76 -2.56 -5.85 -15.76
N THR A 77 -1.46 -6.56 -15.92
CA THR A 77 -0.76 -6.58 -17.20
C THR A 77 -1.24 -7.70 -18.12
N GLU A 78 -2.34 -8.28 -17.83
CA GLU A 78 -2.91 -9.35 -18.65
C GLU A 78 -3.59 -8.75 -19.88
N ILE A 79 -2.90 -8.68 -20.96
CA ILE A 79 -3.48 -8.13 -22.20
C ILE A 79 -3.18 -9.02 -23.35
#